data_0bdb69b9b93521e6d221c8ea11951284
#
_entry.id   0bdb69b9b93521e6d221c8ea11951284
#
_cell.length_a   1.000
_cell.length_b   1.000
_cell.length_c   1.000
_cell.angle_alpha   90.00
_cell.angle_beta   90.00
_cell.angle_gamma   90.00
#
_symmetry.space_group_name_H-M   'P 1'
#
loop_
_entity.id
_entity.type
_entity.pdbx_description
1 polymer ?
#
loop_
_entity_poly.entity_id
_entity_poly.type
_entity_poly.pdbx_seq_one_letter_code
_entity_poly.pdbx_strand_id
1 'polypeptide(L)'
;LAAVDLTAFPSCQGVADLIYNPARTALLLQAERLGIPSAGGLWMLVAQAQRAAELFTGTDIPESVIPKITASLRREMENVVLVGMPGSGKTTIAMALAEKLGRPVLDVDAAVVETAGCSIPTVFEREGEGGFRRRETAAIADLGKRSGVVIATGGGSILRPENYDLLHQNGTLFWLQRDLAKLPTDGRPISQSRDLSELLRERTPAYTRFADHIIDNNG
;
A
#
# COMPACT_ATOMS: atom_id res chain seq x y z
N LEU A 1 -1.58 -6.79 14.59
CA LEU A 1 -1.26 -6.22 15.93
C LEU A 1 0.25 -6.20 16.10
N ALA A 2 0.82 -5.08 16.60
CA ALA A 2 2.22 -5.04 17.00
C ALA A 2 2.44 -5.98 18.19
N ALA A 3 3.62 -6.64 18.23
CA ALA A 3 3.97 -7.52 19.33
C ALA A 3 4.20 -6.74 20.65
N VAL A 4 4.52 -5.45 20.53
CA VAL A 4 4.81 -4.53 21.65
C VAL A 4 4.17 -3.18 21.35
N ASP A 5 3.67 -2.50 22.38
CA ASP A 5 3.24 -1.10 22.28
C ASP A 5 4.41 -0.19 22.66
N LEU A 6 4.97 0.51 21.65
CA LEU A 6 6.12 1.39 21.82
C LEU A 6 5.81 2.63 22.66
N THR A 7 4.55 3.02 22.80
CA THR A 7 4.16 4.14 23.66
C THR A 7 4.46 3.90 25.15
N ALA A 8 4.55 2.61 25.53
CA ALA A 8 4.94 2.22 26.89
C ALA A 8 6.46 2.39 27.16
N PHE A 9 7.25 2.71 26.14
CA PHE A 9 8.71 2.83 26.24
C PHE A 9 9.20 4.22 25.81
N PRO A 10 8.97 5.28 26.62
CA PRO A 10 9.28 6.66 26.22
C PRO A 10 10.78 6.93 26.00
N SER A 11 11.66 6.05 26.50
CA SER A 11 13.10 6.13 26.31
C SER A 11 13.63 5.24 25.18
N CYS A 12 12.74 4.67 24.34
CA CYS A 12 13.13 3.83 23.21
C CYS A 12 13.90 4.66 22.18
N GLN A 13 15.14 4.30 21.90
CA GLN A 13 16.03 5.01 20.97
C GLN A 13 16.07 4.38 19.57
N GLY A 14 15.56 3.16 19.42
CA GLY A 14 15.54 2.46 18.14
C GLY A 14 14.83 1.12 18.23
N VAL A 15 14.34 0.65 17.08
CA VAL A 15 13.65 -0.63 16.92
C VAL A 15 14.30 -1.42 15.80
N ALA A 16 14.66 -2.68 16.07
CA ALA A 16 15.08 -3.64 15.05
C ALA A 16 14.08 -4.80 15.01
N ASP A 17 13.53 -5.07 13.84
CA ASP A 17 12.65 -6.22 13.60
C ASP A 17 13.33 -7.17 12.61
N LEU A 18 13.43 -8.43 12.96
CA LEU A 18 14.09 -9.45 12.11
C LEU A 18 13.21 -9.87 10.93
N ILE A 19 11.95 -9.48 10.91
CA ILE A 19 11.02 -9.77 9.82
C ILE A 19 11.39 -8.90 8.62
N TYR A 20 11.49 -9.52 7.44
CA TYR A 20 11.78 -8.85 6.18
C TYR A 20 10.57 -8.78 5.23
N ASN A 21 9.53 -9.58 5.47
CA ASN A 21 8.26 -9.55 4.75
C ASN A 21 7.10 -9.77 5.73
N PRO A 22 6.23 -8.77 5.95
CA PRO A 22 6.21 -7.48 5.24
C PRO A 22 7.45 -6.62 5.53
N ALA A 23 7.77 -5.71 4.60
CA ALA A 23 8.91 -4.80 4.73
C ALA A 23 8.78 -3.85 5.93
N ARG A 24 7.55 -3.46 6.28
CA ARG A 24 7.18 -2.68 7.46
C ARG A 24 6.15 -3.46 8.28
N THR A 25 6.60 -4.08 9.34
CA THR A 25 5.68 -4.73 10.30
C THR A 25 4.88 -3.69 11.08
N ALA A 26 3.82 -4.12 11.76
CA ALA A 26 3.05 -3.22 12.64
C ALA A 26 3.93 -2.53 13.69
N LEU A 27 5.00 -3.18 14.15
CA LEU A 27 5.98 -2.60 15.08
C LEU A 27 6.80 -1.50 14.40
N LEU A 28 7.30 -1.72 13.19
CA LEU A 28 8.07 -0.73 12.43
C LEU A 28 7.20 0.46 12.03
N LEU A 29 5.94 0.24 11.61
CA LEU A 29 4.99 1.31 11.32
C LEU A 29 4.65 2.14 12.57
N GLN A 30 4.61 1.52 13.75
CA GLN A 30 4.45 2.24 15.02
C GLN A 30 5.69 3.09 15.35
N ALA A 31 6.90 2.54 15.16
CA ALA A 31 8.14 3.27 15.35
C ALA A 31 8.22 4.49 14.43
N GLU A 32 7.86 4.32 13.16
CA GLU A 32 7.81 5.40 12.15
C GLU A 32 6.87 6.54 12.58
N ARG A 33 5.65 6.21 13.05
CA ARG A 33 4.70 7.21 13.59
C ARG A 33 5.19 7.95 14.83
N LEU A 34 6.02 7.31 15.64
CA LEU A 34 6.61 7.90 16.85
C LEU A 34 7.95 8.60 16.59
N GLY A 35 8.43 8.59 15.33
CA GLY A 35 9.73 9.15 14.97
C GLY A 35 10.92 8.39 15.56
N ILE A 36 10.73 7.11 15.93
CA ILE A 36 11.78 6.26 16.49
C ILE A 36 12.55 5.61 15.31
N PRO A 37 13.88 5.74 15.23
CA PRO A 37 14.69 5.07 14.24
C PRO A 37 14.42 3.56 14.21
N SER A 38 14.23 3.00 13.02
CA SER A 38 13.89 1.58 12.92
C SER A 38 14.54 0.89 11.73
N ALA A 39 14.76 -0.43 11.84
CA ALA A 39 15.33 -1.26 10.80
C ALA A 39 14.59 -2.61 10.73
N GLY A 40 14.27 -3.05 9.49
CA GLY A 40 13.70 -4.37 9.21
C GLY A 40 14.76 -5.41 8.82
N GLY A 41 14.35 -6.68 8.76
CA GLY A 41 15.24 -7.83 8.61
C GLY A 41 15.89 -8.03 7.24
N LEU A 42 15.54 -7.25 6.21
CA LEU A 42 16.07 -7.48 4.85
C LEU A 42 17.59 -7.35 4.76
N TRP A 43 18.16 -6.35 5.44
CA TRP A 43 19.62 -6.19 5.49
C TRP A 43 20.31 -7.42 6.10
N MET A 44 19.80 -7.92 7.22
CA MET A 44 20.30 -9.11 7.87
C MET A 44 20.20 -10.34 6.96
N LEU A 45 19.09 -10.50 6.24
CA LEU A 45 18.90 -11.58 5.28
C LEU A 45 19.98 -11.57 4.19
N VAL A 46 20.30 -10.41 3.63
CA VAL A 46 21.34 -10.27 2.60
C VAL A 46 22.73 -10.50 3.17
N ALA A 47 23.02 -9.97 4.36
CA ALA A 47 24.31 -10.15 5.02
C ALA A 47 24.60 -11.62 5.35
N GLN A 48 23.61 -12.35 5.87
CA GLN A 48 23.79 -13.79 6.13
C GLN A 48 23.95 -14.60 4.83
N ALA A 49 23.26 -14.22 3.76
CA ALA A 49 23.41 -14.88 2.46
C ALA A 49 24.81 -14.65 1.86
N GLN A 50 25.36 -13.44 1.99
CA GLN A 50 26.74 -13.14 1.62
C GLN A 50 27.71 -14.06 2.37
N ARG A 51 27.58 -14.13 3.70
CA ARG A 51 28.48 -14.96 4.53
C ARG A 51 28.36 -16.44 4.18
N ALA A 52 27.17 -16.93 3.93
CA ALA A 52 26.96 -18.30 3.49
C ALA A 52 27.64 -18.56 2.12
N ALA A 53 27.50 -17.64 1.16
CA ALA A 53 28.15 -17.76 -0.14
C ALA A 53 29.69 -17.80 -0.04
N GLU A 54 30.29 -16.95 0.81
CA GLU A 54 31.72 -16.97 1.08
C GLU A 54 32.20 -18.35 1.62
N LEU A 55 31.45 -18.92 2.57
CA LEU A 55 31.76 -20.23 3.14
C LEU A 55 31.66 -21.37 2.12
N PHE A 56 30.64 -21.29 1.22
CA PHE A 56 30.44 -22.33 0.20
C PHE A 56 31.41 -22.22 -0.98
N THR A 57 31.80 -21.01 -1.36
CA THR A 57 32.66 -20.79 -2.54
C THR A 57 34.13 -20.63 -2.21
N GLY A 58 34.48 -20.38 -0.94
CA GLY A 58 35.84 -20.03 -0.52
C GLY A 58 36.31 -18.66 -1.08
N THR A 59 35.39 -17.81 -1.54
CA THR A 59 35.70 -16.51 -2.17
C THR A 59 35.20 -15.38 -1.28
N ASP A 60 36.03 -14.40 -0.97
CA ASP A 60 35.62 -13.20 -0.26
C ASP A 60 34.71 -12.34 -1.12
N ILE A 61 33.59 -11.95 -0.58
CA ILE A 61 32.60 -11.05 -1.23
C ILE A 61 32.59 -9.70 -0.52
N PRO A 62 32.90 -8.59 -1.23
CA PRO A 62 32.97 -7.27 -0.59
C PRO A 62 31.66 -6.89 0.10
N GLU A 63 31.71 -6.33 1.31
CA GLU A 63 30.52 -5.86 2.07
C GLU A 63 29.70 -4.81 1.29
N SER A 64 30.33 -4.09 0.35
CA SER A 64 29.65 -3.14 -0.54
C SER A 64 28.56 -3.77 -1.43
N VAL A 65 28.50 -5.09 -1.51
CA VAL A 65 27.45 -5.85 -2.22
C VAL A 65 26.12 -5.81 -1.44
N ILE A 66 26.17 -5.81 -0.10
CA ILE A 66 24.98 -5.85 0.76
C ILE A 66 24.00 -4.71 0.46
N PRO A 67 24.42 -3.42 0.51
CA PRO A 67 23.48 -2.32 0.24
C PRO A 67 22.92 -2.37 -1.18
N LYS A 68 23.69 -2.82 -2.18
CA LYS A 68 23.25 -2.92 -3.58
C LYS A 68 22.15 -3.97 -3.74
N ILE A 69 22.37 -5.16 -3.22
CA ILE A 69 21.41 -6.27 -3.27
C ILE A 69 20.16 -5.91 -2.45
N THR A 70 20.33 -5.36 -1.24
CA THR A 70 19.20 -4.93 -0.40
C THR A 70 18.33 -3.90 -1.12
N ALA A 71 18.93 -2.92 -1.79
CA ALA A 71 18.19 -1.91 -2.55
C ALA A 71 17.48 -2.50 -3.78
N SER A 72 18.07 -3.49 -4.44
CA SER A 72 17.43 -4.21 -5.56
C SER A 72 16.23 -5.01 -5.09
N LEU A 73 16.40 -5.84 -4.08
CA LEU A 73 15.33 -6.65 -3.50
C LEU A 73 14.19 -5.78 -2.96
N ARG A 74 14.52 -4.67 -2.27
CA ARG A 74 13.50 -3.73 -1.78
C ARG A 74 12.65 -3.21 -2.93
N ARG A 75 13.25 -2.77 -4.03
CA ARG A 75 12.54 -2.29 -5.22
C ARG A 75 11.66 -3.37 -5.86
N GLU A 76 12.14 -4.61 -5.91
CA GLU A 76 11.40 -5.74 -6.47
C GLU A 76 10.20 -6.14 -5.61
N MET A 77 10.36 -6.08 -4.29
CA MET A 77 9.34 -6.49 -3.32
C MET A 77 8.30 -5.39 -3.04
N GLU A 78 8.67 -4.12 -3.22
CA GLU A 78 7.80 -2.98 -2.91
C GLU A 78 6.60 -2.92 -3.86
N ASN A 79 5.40 -2.79 -3.28
CA ASN A 79 4.17 -2.58 -4.02
C ASN A 79 4.02 -1.11 -4.43
N VAL A 80 3.46 -0.89 -5.61
CA VAL A 80 2.98 0.43 -6.02
C VAL A 80 1.49 0.50 -5.75
N VAL A 81 1.07 1.37 -4.84
CA VAL A 81 -0.35 1.51 -4.47
C VAL A 81 -0.90 2.83 -5.00
N LEU A 82 -1.94 2.76 -5.81
CA LEU A 82 -2.58 3.94 -6.39
C LEU A 82 -3.85 4.29 -5.61
N VAL A 83 -3.88 5.50 -5.04
CA VAL A 83 -5.04 6.08 -4.36
C VAL A 83 -5.51 7.34 -5.11
N GLY A 84 -6.75 7.75 -4.92
CA GLY A 84 -7.31 8.96 -5.55
C GLY A 84 -8.81 8.87 -5.78
N MET A 85 -9.40 9.97 -6.23
CA MET A 85 -10.83 10.08 -6.47
C MET A 85 -11.37 9.00 -7.44
N PRO A 86 -12.65 8.62 -7.34
CA PRO A 86 -13.28 7.82 -8.37
C PRO A 86 -13.11 8.49 -9.73
N GLY A 87 -12.65 7.73 -10.75
CA GLY A 87 -12.41 8.31 -12.10
C GLY A 87 -11.05 8.97 -12.31
N SER A 88 -10.18 9.05 -11.31
CA SER A 88 -8.84 9.64 -11.47
C SER A 88 -7.87 8.82 -12.34
N GLY A 89 -8.28 7.66 -12.89
CA GLY A 89 -7.47 6.86 -13.81
C GLY A 89 -6.61 5.78 -13.13
N LYS A 90 -6.85 5.46 -11.84
CA LYS A 90 -6.05 4.47 -11.09
C LYS A 90 -5.89 3.14 -11.80
N THR A 91 -6.99 2.52 -12.21
CA THR A 91 -6.95 1.21 -12.88
C THR A 91 -6.21 1.27 -14.21
N THR A 92 -6.43 2.33 -15.01
CA THR A 92 -5.73 2.52 -16.29
C THR A 92 -4.22 2.68 -16.10
N ILE A 93 -3.82 3.53 -15.14
CA ILE A 93 -2.40 3.74 -14.82
C ILE A 93 -1.80 2.47 -14.19
N ALA A 94 -2.55 1.77 -13.33
CA ALA A 94 -2.09 0.50 -12.75
C ALA A 94 -1.75 -0.52 -13.83
N MET A 95 -2.61 -0.68 -14.83
CA MET A 95 -2.38 -1.61 -15.94
C MET A 95 -1.16 -1.23 -16.78
N ALA A 96 -1.04 0.04 -17.19
CA ALA A 96 0.10 0.52 -17.97
C ALA A 96 1.42 0.42 -17.19
N LEU A 97 1.39 0.73 -15.89
CA LEU A 97 2.57 0.64 -15.03
C LEU A 97 2.99 -0.81 -14.81
N ALA A 98 2.04 -1.70 -14.59
CA ALA A 98 2.27 -3.12 -14.38
C ALA A 98 2.90 -3.77 -15.62
N GLU A 99 2.41 -3.46 -16.82
CA GLU A 99 3.00 -3.89 -18.08
C GLU A 99 4.47 -3.42 -18.19
N LYS A 100 4.72 -2.13 -17.92
CA LYS A 100 6.06 -1.55 -17.98
C LYS A 100 7.03 -2.15 -16.95
N LEU A 101 6.54 -2.52 -15.77
CA LEU A 101 7.35 -3.09 -14.68
C LEU A 101 7.42 -4.62 -14.71
N GLY A 102 6.63 -5.29 -15.53
CA GLY A 102 6.48 -6.76 -15.54
C GLY A 102 5.86 -7.28 -14.24
N ARG A 103 4.90 -6.54 -13.64
CA ARG A 103 4.29 -6.86 -12.34
C ARG A 103 2.80 -7.18 -12.47
N PRO A 104 2.22 -8.03 -11.58
CA PRO A 104 0.77 -8.22 -11.54
C PRO A 104 0.03 -6.95 -11.11
N VAL A 105 -1.18 -6.73 -11.68
CA VAL A 105 -2.15 -5.74 -11.20
C VAL A 105 -3.14 -6.41 -10.28
N LEU A 106 -3.43 -5.77 -9.16
CA LEU A 106 -4.47 -6.16 -8.22
C LEU A 106 -5.43 -4.98 -8.04
N ASP A 107 -6.72 -5.21 -8.25
CA ASP A 107 -7.77 -4.20 -8.08
C ASP A 107 -8.62 -4.56 -6.87
N VAL A 108 -8.69 -3.64 -5.89
CA VAL A 108 -9.42 -3.86 -4.63
C VAL A 108 -10.92 -4.04 -4.88
N ASP A 109 -11.51 -3.27 -5.80
CA ASP A 109 -12.94 -3.37 -6.11
C ASP A 109 -13.24 -4.74 -6.78
N ALA A 110 -12.35 -5.22 -7.66
CA ALA A 110 -12.46 -6.55 -8.25
C ALA A 110 -12.34 -7.66 -7.20
N ALA A 111 -11.42 -7.56 -6.24
CA ALA A 111 -11.27 -8.52 -5.15
C ALA A 111 -12.52 -8.54 -4.23
N VAL A 112 -13.16 -7.39 -4.00
CA VAL A 112 -14.43 -7.34 -3.27
C VAL A 112 -15.53 -8.06 -4.04
N VAL A 113 -15.64 -7.86 -5.35
CA VAL A 113 -16.63 -8.55 -6.22
C VAL A 113 -16.41 -10.06 -6.19
N GLU A 114 -15.17 -10.51 -6.32
CA GLU A 114 -14.79 -11.92 -6.28
C GLU A 114 -15.19 -12.59 -4.96
N THR A 115 -14.83 -11.98 -3.84
CA THR A 115 -15.13 -12.52 -2.49
C THR A 115 -16.60 -12.42 -2.10
N ALA A 116 -17.32 -11.40 -2.62
CA ALA A 116 -18.76 -11.23 -2.38
C ALA A 116 -19.63 -12.14 -3.25
N GLY A 117 -19.11 -12.62 -4.39
CA GLY A 117 -19.86 -13.38 -5.39
C GLY A 117 -20.97 -12.55 -6.06
N CYS A 118 -20.94 -11.22 -5.94
CA CYS A 118 -21.93 -10.32 -6.52
C CYS A 118 -21.34 -8.94 -6.79
N SER A 119 -22.06 -8.11 -7.54
CA SER A 119 -21.60 -6.75 -7.90
C SER A 119 -21.54 -5.81 -6.69
N ILE A 120 -20.70 -4.75 -6.78
CA ILE A 120 -20.60 -3.72 -5.74
C ILE A 120 -21.96 -3.06 -5.44
N PRO A 121 -22.81 -2.67 -6.42
CA PRO A 121 -24.15 -2.20 -6.14
C PRO A 121 -24.96 -3.17 -5.29
N THR A 122 -24.91 -4.46 -5.59
CA THR A 122 -25.62 -5.49 -4.82
C THR A 122 -25.10 -5.60 -3.38
N VAL A 123 -23.79 -5.43 -3.17
CA VAL A 123 -23.22 -5.37 -1.80
C VAL A 123 -23.77 -4.16 -1.05
N PHE A 124 -23.84 -2.99 -1.70
CA PHE A 124 -24.43 -1.78 -1.09
C PHE A 124 -25.92 -1.97 -0.75
N GLU A 125 -26.69 -2.58 -1.61
CA GLU A 125 -28.11 -2.86 -1.37
C GLU A 125 -28.33 -3.81 -0.18
N ARG A 126 -27.49 -4.85 -0.06
CA ARG A 126 -27.64 -5.88 0.97
C ARG A 126 -27.03 -5.50 2.32
N GLU A 127 -25.89 -4.85 2.32
CA GLU A 127 -25.07 -4.65 3.51
C GLU A 127 -24.81 -3.17 3.85
N GLY A 128 -25.25 -2.26 2.97
CA GLY A 128 -25.00 -0.82 3.09
C GLY A 128 -23.53 -0.46 2.91
N GLU A 129 -23.21 0.82 3.05
CA GLU A 129 -21.83 1.31 2.93
C GLU A 129 -20.91 0.67 3.99
N GLY A 130 -21.37 0.51 5.21
CA GLY A 130 -20.56 -0.12 6.28
C GLY A 130 -20.17 -1.55 5.97
N GLY A 131 -21.04 -2.34 5.32
CA GLY A 131 -20.77 -3.70 4.85
C GLY A 131 -19.70 -3.69 3.75
N PHE A 132 -19.90 -2.84 2.74
CA PHE A 132 -18.91 -2.66 1.67
C PHE A 132 -17.53 -2.29 2.22
N ARG A 133 -17.45 -1.33 3.16
CA ARG A 133 -16.18 -0.92 3.76
C ARG A 133 -15.47 -2.04 4.54
N ARG A 134 -16.21 -2.91 5.23
CA ARG A 134 -15.61 -4.08 5.87
C ARG A 134 -14.99 -5.04 4.85
N ARG A 135 -15.69 -5.29 3.74
CA ARG A 135 -15.18 -6.14 2.64
C ARG A 135 -13.97 -5.50 1.95
N GLU A 136 -14.01 -4.21 1.70
CA GLU A 136 -12.89 -3.45 1.13
C GLU A 136 -11.65 -3.54 2.03
N THR A 137 -11.79 -3.36 3.34
CA THR A 137 -10.68 -3.52 4.30
C THR A 137 -10.16 -4.96 4.32
N ALA A 138 -11.03 -5.96 4.26
CA ALA A 138 -10.60 -7.36 4.20
C ALA A 138 -9.82 -7.67 2.90
N ALA A 139 -10.29 -7.17 1.76
CA ALA A 139 -9.57 -7.29 0.49
C ALA A 139 -8.19 -6.60 0.55
N ILE A 140 -8.13 -5.37 1.09
CA ILE A 140 -6.88 -4.63 1.29
C ILE A 140 -5.93 -5.41 2.21
N ALA A 141 -6.43 -6.03 3.28
CA ALA A 141 -5.62 -6.82 4.20
C ALA A 141 -4.98 -8.05 3.53
N ASP A 142 -5.65 -8.64 2.55
CA ASP A 142 -5.09 -9.76 1.78
C ASP A 142 -4.13 -9.28 0.68
N LEU A 143 -4.53 -8.27 -0.11
CA LEU A 143 -3.73 -7.75 -1.20
C LEU A 143 -2.46 -7.04 -0.70
N GLY A 144 -2.53 -6.31 0.40
CA GLY A 144 -1.40 -5.60 1.01
C GLY A 144 -0.29 -6.52 1.54
N LYS A 145 -0.56 -7.81 1.75
CA LYS A 145 0.48 -8.82 2.10
C LYS A 145 1.31 -9.25 0.91
N ARG A 146 0.81 -9.04 -0.31
CA ARG A 146 1.56 -9.37 -1.53
C ARG A 146 2.78 -8.46 -1.65
N SER A 147 3.76 -8.91 -2.42
CA SER A 147 4.99 -8.16 -2.70
C SER A 147 5.20 -8.04 -4.21
N GLY A 148 5.73 -6.90 -4.65
CA GLY A 148 6.08 -6.68 -6.05
C GLY A 148 4.88 -6.53 -6.99
N VAL A 149 3.76 -6.02 -6.50
CA VAL A 149 2.52 -5.86 -7.26
C VAL A 149 2.14 -4.38 -7.43
N VAL A 150 1.27 -4.08 -8.39
CA VAL A 150 0.61 -2.78 -8.52
C VAL A 150 -0.83 -2.92 -8.02
N ILE A 151 -1.21 -2.13 -7.01
CA ILE A 151 -2.53 -2.18 -6.38
C ILE A 151 -3.31 -0.92 -6.75
N ALA A 152 -4.48 -1.09 -7.40
CA ALA A 152 -5.46 -0.04 -7.58
C ALA A 152 -6.50 -0.11 -6.47
N THR A 153 -6.71 1.00 -5.73
CA THR A 153 -7.69 1.04 -4.63
C THR A 153 -9.02 1.67 -5.06
N GLY A 154 -10.08 1.40 -4.31
CA GLY A 154 -11.31 2.16 -4.36
C GLY A 154 -11.08 3.62 -3.92
N GLY A 155 -11.89 4.56 -4.44
CA GLY A 155 -11.72 5.99 -4.09
C GLY A 155 -12.00 6.35 -2.63
N GLY A 156 -12.63 5.46 -1.87
CA GLY A 156 -12.92 5.63 -0.45
C GLY A 156 -12.08 4.77 0.49
N SER A 157 -11.13 4.01 -0.04
CA SER A 157 -10.28 3.11 0.77
C SER A 157 -9.47 3.85 1.83
N ILE A 158 -9.14 5.13 1.59
CA ILE A 158 -8.42 6.01 2.52
C ILE A 158 -9.28 6.53 3.70
N LEU A 159 -10.59 6.30 3.68
CA LEU A 159 -11.48 6.80 4.74
C LEU A 159 -11.38 5.98 6.03
N ARG A 160 -10.88 4.75 5.95
CA ARG A 160 -10.65 3.90 7.12
C ARG A 160 -9.19 3.94 7.55
N PRO A 161 -8.89 4.46 8.75
CA PRO A 161 -7.51 4.60 9.24
C PRO A 161 -6.73 3.29 9.26
N GLU A 162 -7.40 2.17 9.52
CA GLU A 162 -6.78 0.84 9.52
C GLU A 162 -6.20 0.42 8.18
N ASN A 163 -6.74 0.94 7.07
CA ASN A 163 -6.22 0.65 5.73
C ASN A 163 -4.83 1.26 5.50
N TYR A 164 -4.45 2.29 6.28
CA TYR A 164 -3.12 2.89 6.22
C TYR A 164 -2.04 1.83 6.42
N ASP A 165 -2.06 1.15 7.56
CA ASP A 165 -1.04 0.15 7.90
C ASP A 165 -1.06 -1.04 6.93
N LEU A 166 -2.27 -1.45 6.51
CA LEU A 166 -2.46 -2.58 5.59
C LEU A 166 -1.86 -2.32 4.20
N LEU A 167 -1.90 -1.08 3.73
CA LEU A 167 -1.33 -0.70 2.43
C LEU A 167 0.17 -0.37 2.55
N HIS A 168 0.59 0.27 3.64
CA HIS A 168 1.98 0.68 3.85
C HIS A 168 2.90 -0.47 4.27
N GLN A 169 2.39 -1.62 4.72
CA GLN A 169 3.26 -2.72 5.18
C GLN A 169 4.25 -3.20 4.11
N ASN A 170 3.87 -3.16 2.83
CA ASN A 170 4.72 -3.52 1.69
C ASN A 170 4.68 -2.50 0.55
N GLY A 171 3.94 -1.40 0.68
CA GLY A 171 3.66 -0.50 -0.44
C GLY A 171 4.07 0.95 -0.20
N THR A 172 4.38 1.62 -1.29
CA THR A 172 4.46 3.07 -1.39
C THR A 172 3.19 3.57 -2.08
N LEU A 173 2.55 4.57 -1.48
CA LEU A 173 1.25 5.08 -1.89
C LEU A 173 1.38 6.34 -2.74
N PHE A 174 0.81 6.31 -3.93
CA PHE A 174 0.77 7.42 -4.88
C PHE A 174 -0.65 7.95 -5.01
N TRP A 175 -0.86 9.22 -4.64
CA TRP A 175 -2.14 9.88 -4.85
C TRP A 175 -2.20 10.47 -6.26
N LEU A 176 -3.07 9.91 -7.10
CA LEU A 176 -3.36 10.45 -8.43
C LEU A 176 -4.36 11.59 -8.31
N GLN A 177 -3.89 12.82 -8.45
CA GLN A 177 -4.72 14.01 -8.54
C GLN A 177 -5.19 14.21 -9.98
N ARG A 178 -6.48 14.52 -10.13
CA ARG A 178 -7.09 14.87 -11.41
C ARG A 178 -8.13 15.94 -11.22
N ASP A 179 -8.18 16.91 -12.14
CA ASP A 179 -9.16 17.97 -12.13
C ASP A 179 -10.59 17.41 -12.15
N LEU A 180 -11.47 18.00 -11.34
CA LEU A 180 -12.86 17.57 -11.25
C LEU A 180 -13.57 17.58 -12.60
N ALA A 181 -13.28 18.58 -13.45
CA ALA A 181 -13.84 18.68 -14.79
C ALA A 181 -13.47 17.52 -15.73
N LYS A 182 -12.38 16.78 -15.41
CA LYS A 182 -11.89 15.63 -16.18
C LYS A 182 -12.33 14.28 -15.58
N LEU A 183 -13.04 14.28 -14.45
CA LEU A 183 -13.51 13.05 -13.81
C LEU A 183 -14.81 12.56 -14.49
N PRO A 184 -14.89 11.29 -14.94
CA PRO A 184 -16.12 10.72 -15.47
C PRO A 184 -17.16 10.56 -14.36
N THR A 185 -18.40 10.91 -14.67
CA THR A 185 -19.54 10.84 -13.74
C THR A 185 -20.33 9.55 -13.84
N ASP A 186 -20.14 8.76 -14.90
CA ASP A 186 -20.95 7.59 -15.20
C ASP A 186 -20.52 6.32 -14.42
N GLY A 187 -21.51 5.51 -14.01
CA GLY A 187 -21.30 4.12 -13.56
C GLY A 187 -20.87 3.89 -12.12
N ARG A 188 -20.96 4.89 -11.20
CA ARG A 188 -20.46 4.74 -9.82
C ARG A 188 -21.49 5.19 -8.77
N PRO A 189 -21.94 4.29 -7.85
CA PRO A 189 -23.06 4.56 -6.93
C PRO A 189 -22.86 5.82 -6.07
N ILE A 190 -21.67 6.04 -5.52
CA ILE A 190 -21.38 7.16 -4.61
C ILE A 190 -21.16 8.48 -5.38
N SER A 191 -20.56 8.44 -6.57
CA SER A 191 -20.31 9.63 -7.39
C SER A 191 -21.57 10.16 -8.09
N GLN A 192 -22.60 9.33 -8.23
CA GLN A 192 -23.89 9.74 -8.81
C GLN A 192 -24.80 10.43 -7.80
N SER A 193 -24.60 10.21 -6.49
CA SER A 193 -25.45 10.72 -5.42
C SER A 193 -24.90 11.95 -4.69
N ARG A 194 -23.62 12.31 -4.91
CA ARG A 194 -22.94 13.42 -4.22
C ARG A 194 -22.16 14.29 -5.18
N ASP A 195 -22.06 15.59 -4.85
CA ASP A 195 -21.18 16.53 -5.54
C ASP A 195 -19.70 16.09 -5.40
N LEU A 196 -19.02 15.92 -6.55
CA LEU A 196 -17.62 15.52 -6.61
C LEU A 196 -16.68 16.54 -5.94
N SER A 197 -17.06 17.82 -5.92
CA SER A 197 -16.30 18.88 -5.25
C SER A 197 -16.36 18.74 -3.73
N GLU A 198 -17.52 18.39 -3.20
CA GLU A 198 -17.70 18.11 -1.78
C GLU A 198 -16.95 16.84 -1.36
N LEU A 199 -17.07 15.78 -2.16
CA LEU A 199 -16.33 14.52 -1.96
C LEU A 199 -14.81 14.73 -1.96
N LEU A 200 -14.28 15.54 -2.87
CA LEU A 200 -12.86 15.87 -2.91
C LEU A 200 -12.43 16.62 -1.65
N ARG A 201 -13.20 17.64 -1.26
CA ARG A 201 -12.91 18.43 -0.05
C ARG A 201 -12.88 17.56 1.21
N GLU A 202 -13.86 16.67 1.36
CA GLU A 202 -13.91 15.72 2.49
C GLU A 202 -12.73 14.75 2.52
N ARG A 203 -12.29 14.29 1.33
CA ARG A 203 -11.26 13.23 1.21
C ARG A 203 -9.84 13.75 1.12
N THR A 204 -9.63 15.00 0.73
CA THR A 204 -8.30 15.59 0.59
C THR A 204 -7.43 15.42 1.83
N PRO A 205 -7.90 15.66 3.07
CA PRO A 205 -7.08 15.44 4.27
C PRO A 205 -6.63 13.98 4.44
N ALA A 206 -7.51 13.03 4.08
CA ALA A 206 -7.19 11.62 4.14
C ALA A 206 -6.19 11.20 3.04
N TYR A 207 -6.37 11.67 1.81
CA TYR A 207 -5.39 11.44 0.73
C TYR A 207 -4.02 11.99 1.10
N THR A 208 -3.94 13.24 1.61
CA THR A 208 -2.69 13.86 2.04
C THR A 208 -2.01 13.07 3.15
N ARG A 209 -2.78 12.49 4.08
CA ARG A 209 -2.23 11.68 5.17
C ARG A 209 -1.76 10.31 4.70
N PHE A 210 -2.45 9.70 3.72
CA PHE A 210 -2.14 8.34 3.25
C PHE A 210 -1.01 8.31 2.22
N ALA A 211 -0.88 9.33 1.39
CA ALA A 211 0.03 9.30 0.26
C ALA A 211 1.47 9.64 0.66
N ASP A 212 2.41 8.84 0.18
CA ASP A 212 3.84 9.13 0.22
C ASP A 212 4.22 10.12 -0.89
N HIS A 213 3.52 10.03 -2.04
CA HIS A 213 3.75 10.88 -3.22
C HIS A 213 2.45 11.34 -3.85
N ILE A 214 2.47 12.53 -4.41
CA ILE A 214 1.36 13.12 -5.17
C ILE A 214 1.76 13.18 -6.64
N ILE A 215 0.89 12.67 -7.52
CA ILE A 215 1.08 12.65 -8.97
C ILE A 215 -0.03 13.45 -9.62
N ASP A 216 0.32 14.49 -10.35
CA ASP A 216 -0.61 15.20 -11.23
C ASP A 216 -0.93 14.33 -12.46
N ASN A 217 -2.21 14.00 -12.65
CA ASN A 217 -2.72 13.18 -13.74
C ASN A 217 -3.68 13.98 -14.64
N ASN A 218 -3.32 15.21 -14.95
CA ASN A 218 -4.09 16.11 -15.79
C ASN A 218 -3.66 16.15 -17.25
N GLY A 219 -2.47 15.62 -17.55
CA GLY A 219 -1.87 15.58 -18.88
C GLY A 219 -2.37 14.47 -19.77
#